data_858af4bc0d3d4a120af1e2ba25967302
#
_entry.id   858af4bc0d3d4a120af1e2ba25967302
#
_cell.length_a   1.000
_cell.length_b   1.000
_cell.length_c   1.000
_cell.angle_alpha   90.00
_cell.angle_beta   90.00
_cell.angle_gamma   90.00
#
_symmetry.space_group_name_H-M   'P 1'
#
loop_
_entity.id
_entity.type
_entity.pdbx_description
1 polymer ?
#
loop_
_entity_poly.entity_id
_entity_poly.type
_entity_poly.pdbx_seq_one_letter_code
_entity_poly.pdbx_strand_id
1 'polypeptide(L)'
;MSNNLTPDVKLTPLIPYMIPRNKLFVCPESAWMPDSDGAWQLHPFAFDRWDVEEMAYHDTCSLYVGLNPFNVYKVHGNDFLKMLECTTVNTFRQFPIGKARHTIFCDDGGKVLTDGITLRVGEEDYLAFNIVDPNFLNMQMGNPFQIECVNLREEYFIFQLCGKRSLEIVEQTIRKDIHDLKFMYATEAQIEGKDVRILRTGMAGTLAYEIHIEMIPHPVF
;
A
#
# COMPACT_ATOMS: atom_id res chain seq x y z
N MET A 1 14.22 -2.67 -28.02
CA MET A 1 13.16 -1.65 -28.06
C MET A 1 13.67 -0.47 -27.28
N SER A 2 13.87 0.69 -27.92
CA SER A 2 14.40 1.90 -27.29
C SER A 2 13.40 2.42 -26.26
N ASN A 3 13.90 2.77 -25.11
CA ASN A 3 13.18 3.34 -23.96
C ASN A 3 12.48 4.68 -24.31
N ASN A 4 11.38 4.61 -25.02
CA ASN A 4 10.49 5.76 -25.22
C ASN A 4 9.33 5.75 -24.21
N LEU A 5 9.48 5.07 -23.07
CA LEU A 5 8.62 5.33 -21.92
C LEU A 5 9.00 6.71 -21.40
N THR A 6 8.00 7.54 -21.18
CA THR A 6 8.25 8.86 -20.57
C THR A 6 8.94 8.67 -19.23
N PRO A 7 9.88 9.54 -18.82
CA PRO A 7 10.69 9.36 -17.61
C PRO A 7 9.87 9.25 -16.31
N ASP A 8 8.57 9.51 -16.37
CA ASP A 8 7.68 9.58 -15.21
C ASP A 8 6.75 8.36 -15.05
N VAL A 9 7.00 7.27 -15.80
CA VAL A 9 6.18 6.04 -15.67
C VAL A 9 6.71 5.14 -14.57
N LYS A 10 5.94 4.96 -13.50
CA LYS A 10 6.26 3.99 -12.45
C LYS A 10 6.12 2.57 -12.96
N LEU A 11 7.15 1.77 -12.71
CA LEU A 11 7.23 0.38 -13.15
C LEU A 11 7.26 -0.55 -11.94
N THR A 12 6.46 -1.62 -11.97
CA THR A 12 6.62 -2.71 -11.01
C THR A 12 7.95 -3.41 -11.20
N PRO A 13 8.61 -3.89 -10.12
CA PRO A 13 9.79 -4.74 -10.23
C PRO A 13 9.59 -6.02 -11.05
N LEU A 14 8.33 -6.42 -11.29
CA LEU A 14 7.99 -7.60 -12.08
C LEU A 14 8.00 -7.38 -13.60
N ILE A 15 8.27 -6.16 -14.08
CA ILE A 15 8.27 -5.84 -15.52
C ILE A 15 9.01 -6.86 -16.40
N PRO A 16 10.21 -7.34 -16.05
CA PRO A 16 10.93 -8.32 -16.87
C PRO A 16 10.17 -9.63 -17.08
N TYR A 17 9.31 -9.99 -16.13
CA TYR A 17 8.49 -11.21 -16.18
C TYR A 17 7.14 -10.98 -16.87
N MET A 18 6.68 -9.74 -16.92
CA MET A 18 5.37 -9.36 -17.46
C MET A 18 5.43 -9.14 -18.97
N ILE A 19 6.43 -8.42 -19.48
CA ILE A 19 6.58 -8.04 -20.89
C ILE A 19 6.42 -9.23 -21.86
N PRO A 20 6.99 -10.42 -21.61
CA PRO A 20 6.88 -11.55 -22.54
C PRO A 20 5.47 -12.15 -22.64
N ARG A 21 4.59 -11.83 -21.71
CA ARG A 21 3.31 -12.54 -21.52
C ARG A 21 2.08 -11.68 -21.71
N ASN A 22 2.22 -10.34 -21.82
CA ASN A 22 1.08 -9.47 -21.59
C ASN A 22 0.90 -8.34 -22.58
N LYS A 23 -0.35 -7.96 -22.74
CA LYS A 23 -0.74 -6.63 -23.19
C LYS A 23 -0.65 -5.69 -21.99
N LEU A 24 0.24 -4.73 -22.07
CA LEU A 24 0.40 -3.69 -21.06
C LEU A 24 -0.38 -2.45 -21.51
N PHE A 25 -0.92 -1.72 -20.56
CA PHE A 25 -1.47 -0.39 -20.80
C PHE A 25 -0.91 0.60 -19.78
N VAL A 26 -0.88 1.87 -20.16
CA VAL A 26 -0.46 2.97 -19.30
C VAL A 26 -1.70 3.65 -18.76
N CYS A 27 -1.75 3.78 -17.44
CA CYS A 27 -2.85 4.42 -16.73
C CYS A 27 -2.35 5.68 -16.03
N PRO A 28 -2.99 6.86 -16.20
CA PRO A 28 -2.64 8.04 -15.43
C PRO A 28 -3.09 7.90 -13.98
N GLU A 29 -2.17 8.10 -13.05
CA GLU A 29 -2.52 8.11 -11.61
C GLU A 29 -3.46 9.26 -11.26
N SER A 30 -3.31 10.40 -11.92
CA SER A 30 -4.14 11.59 -11.72
C SER A 30 -5.65 11.39 -11.93
N ALA A 31 -6.05 10.29 -12.60
CA ALA A 31 -7.46 9.93 -12.71
C ALA A 31 -8.11 9.63 -11.33
N TRP A 32 -7.28 9.28 -10.34
CA TRP A 32 -7.72 8.87 -9.01
C TRP A 32 -7.28 9.82 -7.89
N MET A 33 -6.26 10.66 -8.14
CA MET A 33 -5.70 11.57 -7.15
C MET A 33 -5.41 12.93 -7.79
N PRO A 34 -6.23 13.96 -7.50
CA PRO A 34 -6.08 15.30 -8.07
C PRO A 34 -4.71 15.95 -7.82
N ASP A 35 -4.02 15.52 -6.77
CA ASP A 35 -2.74 16.08 -6.33
C ASP A 35 -1.53 15.24 -6.78
N SER A 36 -1.74 14.19 -7.60
CA SER A 36 -0.62 13.49 -8.20
C SER A 36 0.02 14.41 -9.25
N ASP A 37 1.34 14.44 -9.29
CA ASP A 37 2.16 15.23 -10.19
C ASP A 37 2.09 14.81 -11.68
N GLY A 38 1.01 14.10 -12.05
CA GLY A 38 0.78 13.61 -13.40
C GLY A 38 1.56 12.34 -13.75
N ALA A 39 2.07 11.64 -12.77
CA ALA A 39 2.79 10.39 -12.99
C ALA A 39 1.88 9.30 -13.59
N TRP A 40 2.51 8.37 -14.27
CA TRP A 40 1.86 7.28 -14.96
C TRP A 40 2.34 5.95 -14.42
N GLN A 41 1.47 4.94 -14.42
CA GLN A 41 1.82 3.55 -14.11
C GLN A 41 1.61 2.66 -15.32
N LEU A 42 2.47 1.68 -15.47
CA LEU A 42 2.33 0.63 -16.47
C LEU A 42 1.67 -0.59 -15.83
N HIS A 43 0.47 -0.89 -16.24
CA HIS A 43 -0.32 -2.01 -15.74
C HIS A 43 -0.39 -3.16 -16.75
N PRO A 44 -0.44 -4.41 -16.29
CA PRO A 44 -0.83 -5.53 -17.13
C PRO A 44 -2.32 -5.44 -17.43
N PHE A 45 -2.69 -5.81 -18.65
CA PHE A 45 -4.11 -5.95 -19.00
C PHE A 45 -4.65 -7.30 -18.54
N ALA A 46 -3.93 -8.36 -18.83
CA ALA A 46 -4.25 -9.72 -18.43
C ALA A 46 -3.02 -10.61 -18.57
N PHE A 47 -2.89 -11.64 -17.75
CA PHE A 47 -1.86 -12.68 -17.85
C PHE A 47 -2.38 -13.91 -18.58
N ASP A 48 -3.66 -14.22 -18.40
CA ASP A 48 -4.37 -15.33 -18.99
C ASP A 48 -5.77 -14.87 -19.42
N ARG A 49 -6.68 -15.80 -19.65
CA ARG A 49 -8.08 -15.49 -19.87
C ARG A 49 -8.70 -14.97 -18.58
N TRP A 50 -9.63 -14.03 -18.72
CA TRP A 50 -10.29 -13.39 -17.57
C TRP A 50 -10.98 -14.39 -16.63
N ASP A 51 -11.57 -15.46 -17.18
CA ASP A 51 -12.22 -16.51 -16.41
C ASP A 51 -11.23 -17.37 -15.61
N VAL A 52 -10.02 -17.59 -16.13
CA VAL A 52 -8.93 -18.29 -15.43
C VAL A 52 -8.41 -17.43 -14.29
N GLU A 53 -8.20 -16.15 -14.53
CA GLU A 53 -7.71 -15.21 -13.50
C GLU A 53 -8.75 -15.01 -12.39
N GLU A 54 -10.03 -14.85 -12.74
CA GLU A 54 -11.12 -14.71 -11.78
C GLU A 54 -11.27 -15.97 -10.90
N MET A 55 -11.23 -17.16 -11.53
CA MET A 55 -11.33 -18.42 -10.79
C MET A 55 -10.10 -18.71 -9.93
N ALA A 56 -8.93 -18.21 -10.31
CA ALA A 56 -7.70 -18.43 -9.54
C ALA A 56 -7.83 -17.91 -8.10
N TYR A 57 -8.38 -16.73 -7.92
CA TYR A 57 -8.54 -16.17 -6.58
C TYR A 57 -9.62 -16.90 -5.75
N HIS A 58 -10.62 -17.50 -6.41
CA HIS A 58 -11.63 -18.31 -5.75
C HIS A 58 -11.10 -19.70 -5.37
N ASP A 59 -10.39 -20.36 -6.26
CA ASP A 59 -10.04 -21.77 -6.10
C ASP A 59 -8.64 -22.00 -5.54
N THR A 60 -7.71 -21.10 -5.84
CA THR A 60 -6.30 -21.20 -5.48
C THR A 60 -5.79 -19.90 -4.86
N CYS A 61 -5.06 -19.10 -5.64
CA CYS A 61 -4.49 -17.84 -5.23
C CYS A 61 -4.10 -16.98 -6.44
N SER A 62 -4.33 -15.67 -6.33
CA SER A 62 -3.87 -14.68 -7.30
C SER A 62 -2.88 -13.73 -6.67
N LEU A 63 -1.83 -13.36 -7.40
CA LEU A 63 -0.85 -12.35 -7.01
C LEU A 63 -1.07 -11.07 -7.83
N TYR A 64 -1.33 -9.97 -7.19
CA TYR A 64 -1.39 -8.64 -7.78
C TYR A 64 -0.01 -8.03 -7.88
N VAL A 65 0.23 -7.29 -8.94
CA VAL A 65 1.57 -6.99 -9.50
C VAL A 65 2.43 -5.96 -8.75
N GLY A 66 2.07 -5.55 -7.55
CA GLY A 66 2.95 -4.69 -6.75
C GLY A 66 3.02 -3.23 -7.20
N LEU A 67 2.00 -2.74 -7.86
CA LEU A 67 1.81 -1.32 -8.12
C LEU A 67 0.70 -0.79 -7.23
N ASN A 68 1.04 0.20 -6.44
CA ASN A 68 0.04 0.97 -5.70
C ASN A 68 -0.21 2.28 -6.46
N PRO A 69 -1.47 2.57 -6.83
CA PRO A 69 -1.83 3.78 -7.58
C PRO A 69 -1.92 5.03 -6.70
N PHE A 70 -1.45 4.96 -5.47
CA PHE A 70 -1.58 5.99 -4.45
C PHE A 70 -0.25 6.28 -3.75
N ASN A 71 -0.21 7.42 -3.07
CA ASN A 71 0.94 7.81 -2.27
C ASN A 71 1.12 6.90 -1.06
N VAL A 72 2.38 6.71 -0.69
CA VAL A 72 2.79 6.04 0.54
C VAL A 72 3.63 7.02 1.34
N TYR A 73 3.21 7.31 2.56
CA TYR A 73 3.91 8.22 3.45
C TYR A 73 4.49 7.45 4.64
N LYS A 74 5.78 7.70 4.91
CA LYS A 74 6.40 7.37 6.18
C LYS A 74 6.32 8.61 7.05
N VAL A 75 5.70 8.48 8.21
CA VAL A 75 5.45 9.59 9.11
C VAL A 75 6.02 9.27 10.48
N HIS A 76 6.75 10.22 11.06
CA HIS A 76 7.24 10.17 12.43
C HIS A 76 6.64 11.31 13.23
N GLY A 77 6.34 11.06 14.50
CA GLY A 77 5.93 12.07 15.48
C GLY A 77 4.64 11.74 16.22
N ASN A 78 4.62 12.06 17.48
CA ASN A 78 3.50 11.81 18.41
C ASN A 78 2.21 12.53 18.02
N ASP A 79 2.32 13.63 17.29
CA ASP A 79 1.16 14.44 16.93
C ASP A 79 0.43 13.90 15.70
N PHE A 80 1.00 12.91 14.98
CA PHE A 80 0.36 12.36 13.78
C PHE A 80 -1.03 11.77 14.07
N LEU A 81 -1.16 10.98 15.12
CA LEU A 81 -2.47 10.42 15.49
C LEU A 81 -3.47 11.50 15.91
N LYS A 82 -3.01 12.57 16.58
CA LYS A 82 -3.87 13.71 16.93
C LYS A 82 -4.36 14.42 15.66
N MET A 83 -3.47 14.60 14.68
CA MET A 83 -3.83 15.18 13.38
C MET A 83 -4.89 14.31 12.69
N LEU A 84 -4.70 13.00 12.63
CA LEU A 84 -5.67 12.08 12.03
C LEU A 84 -7.02 12.10 12.77
N GLU A 85 -7.04 12.17 14.10
CA GLU A 85 -8.28 12.28 14.88
C GLU A 85 -9.03 13.59 14.66
N CYS A 86 -8.34 14.67 14.26
CA CYS A 86 -8.97 15.95 13.92
C CYS A 86 -9.50 16.01 12.47
N THR A 87 -8.97 15.18 11.58
CA THR A 87 -9.16 15.35 10.12
C THR A 87 -9.83 14.16 9.45
N THR A 88 -10.02 13.05 10.16
CA THR A 88 -10.64 11.84 9.64
C THR A 88 -11.86 11.44 10.45
N VAL A 89 -12.71 10.59 9.88
CA VAL A 89 -13.89 10.06 10.57
C VAL A 89 -13.57 8.87 11.50
N ASN A 90 -12.34 8.37 11.45
CA ASN A 90 -11.89 7.23 12.24
C ASN A 90 -11.28 7.68 13.57
N THR A 91 -11.35 6.80 14.58
CA THR A 91 -10.61 6.99 15.83
C THR A 91 -9.34 6.16 15.86
N PHE A 92 -8.27 6.72 16.39
CA PHE A 92 -6.98 6.03 16.58
C PHE A 92 -6.71 5.67 18.05
N ARG A 93 -7.72 5.72 18.90
CA ARG A 93 -7.64 5.19 20.27
C ARG A 93 -7.37 3.69 20.22
N GLN A 94 -6.53 3.20 21.15
CA GLN A 94 -6.12 1.79 21.20
C GLN A 94 -5.59 1.29 19.84
N PHE A 95 -4.58 1.97 19.34
CA PHE A 95 -3.91 1.68 18.08
C PHE A 95 -2.50 1.14 18.35
N PRO A 96 -2.37 -0.17 18.70
CA PRO A 96 -1.08 -0.76 19.05
C PRO A 96 -0.15 -0.87 17.82
N ILE A 97 1.15 -1.02 18.09
CA ILE A 97 2.14 -1.30 17.06
C ILE A 97 1.76 -2.59 16.31
N GLY A 98 1.97 -2.60 15.00
CA GLY A 98 1.59 -3.68 14.09
C GLY A 98 0.15 -3.64 13.63
N LYS A 99 -0.70 -2.76 14.16
CA LYS A 99 -2.09 -2.61 13.73
C LYS A 99 -2.23 -1.63 12.57
N ALA A 100 -3.08 -1.96 11.61
CA ALA A 100 -3.55 -1.06 10.56
C ALA A 100 -4.99 -0.62 10.83
N ARG A 101 -5.36 0.56 10.32
CA ARG A 101 -6.72 1.11 10.37
C ARG A 101 -7.05 1.87 9.11
N HIS A 102 -8.31 1.83 8.71
CA HIS A 102 -8.83 2.75 7.71
C HIS A 102 -8.67 4.19 8.17
N THR A 103 -8.36 5.06 7.22
CA THR A 103 -8.09 6.48 7.41
C THR A 103 -8.89 7.22 6.36
N ILE A 104 -10.13 7.59 6.71
CA ILE A 104 -11.11 8.11 5.77
C ILE A 104 -11.24 9.61 5.97
N PHE A 105 -10.98 10.37 4.92
CA PHE A 105 -11.18 11.81 4.86
C PHE A 105 -12.50 12.13 4.17
N CYS A 106 -13.22 13.11 4.70
CA CYS A 106 -14.47 13.59 4.12
C CYS A 106 -14.41 15.10 3.93
N ASP A 107 -15.22 15.61 2.98
CA ASP A 107 -15.50 17.03 2.85
C ASP A 107 -16.52 17.49 3.91
N ASP A 108 -16.79 18.81 3.96
CA ASP A 108 -17.75 19.41 4.89
C ASP A 108 -19.19 18.93 4.66
N GLY A 109 -19.47 18.37 3.48
CA GLY A 109 -20.75 17.76 3.13
C GLY A 109 -20.84 16.28 3.54
N GLY A 110 -19.79 15.71 4.13
CA GLY A 110 -19.69 14.31 4.53
C GLY A 110 -19.42 13.33 3.38
N LYS A 111 -19.01 13.80 2.21
CA LYS A 111 -18.61 12.94 1.10
C LYS A 111 -17.18 12.49 1.29
N VAL A 112 -16.92 11.21 1.03
CA VAL A 112 -15.58 10.64 1.11
C VAL A 112 -14.68 11.27 0.05
N LEU A 113 -13.56 11.85 0.47
CA LEU A 113 -12.50 12.36 -0.38
C LEU A 113 -11.48 11.27 -0.69
N THR A 114 -11.06 10.54 0.35
CA THR A 114 -10.16 9.40 0.19
C THR A 114 -10.40 8.38 1.32
N ASP A 115 -10.19 7.10 1.00
CA ASP A 115 -10.19 5.98 1.93
C ASP A 115 -8.82 5.29 1.87
N GLY A 116 -8.01 5.58 2.85
CA GLY A 116 -6.68 5.03 2.99
C GLY A 116 -6.53 4.11 4.19
N ILE A 117 -5.30 3.72 4.44
CA ILE A 117 -4.92 2.89 5.59
C ILE A 117 -3.72 3.52 6.28
N THR A 118 -3.75 3.60 7.60
CA THR A 118 -2.58 3.90 8.42
C THR A 118 -2.18 2.66 9.20
N LEU A 119 -0.90 2.29 9.12
CA LEU A 119 -0.27 1.20 9.86
C LEU A 119 0.72 1.79 10.89
N ARG A 120 0.59 1.43 12.16
CA ARG A 120 1.56 1.81 13.19
C ARG A 120 2.72 0.82 13.19
N VAL A 121 3.92 1.28 12.86
CA VAL A 121 5.12 0.43 12.75
C VAL A 121 6.10 0.61 13.89
N GLY A 122 5.97 1.67 14.67
CA GLY A 122 6.80 1.98 15.84
C GLY A 122 6.02 2.76 16.89
N GLU A 123 6.70 3.22 17.94
CA GLU A 123 6.08 4.02 18.98
C GLU A 123 5.49 5.32 18.41
N GLU A 124 6.25 5.99 17.56
CA GLU A 124 5.91 7.24 16.89
C GLU A 124 6.00 7.14 15.37
N ASP A 125 6.13 5.90 14.82
CA ASP A 125 6.37 5.65 13.40
C ASP A 125 5.15 5.02 12.75
N TYR A 126 4.81 5.55 11.59
CA TYR A 126 3.62 5.15 10.84
C TYR A 126 3.94 5.03 9.36
N LEU A 127 3.24 4.10 8.71
CA LEU A 127 3.09 4.06 7.25
C LEU A 127 1.64 4.37 6.91
N ALA A 128 1.45 5.30 6.01
CA ALA A 128 0.11 5.71 5.61
C ALA A 128 -0.04 5.62 4.08
N PHE A 129 -1.11 4.99 3.66
CA PHE A 129 -1.38 4.62 2.28
C PHE A 129 -2.68 5.27 1.82
N ASN A 130 -2.67 5.91 0.65
CA ASN A 130 -3.85 6.53 0.05
C ASN A 130 -4.54 7.56 0.97
N ILE A 131 -3.76 8.37 1.65
CA ILE A 131 -4.25 9.46 2.49
C ILE A 131 -3.90 10.82 1.88
N VAL A 132 -4.54 11.88 2.35
CA VAL A 132 -4.12 13.26 2.06
C VAL A 132 -2.69 13.45 2.57
N ASP A 133 -1.86 14.18 1.80
CA ASP A 133 -0.47 14.45 2.19
C ASP A 133 -0.41 15.07 3.61
N PRO A 134 0.26 14.43 4.57
CA PRO A 134 0.32 14.91 5.94
C PRO A 134 0.99 16.29 6.08
N ASN A 135 2.01 16.59 5.25
CA ASN A 135 2.65 17.90 5.27
C ASN A 135 1.73 18.98 4.75
N PHE A 136 1.03 18.69 3.64
CA PHE A 136 0.04 19.61 3.09
C PHE A 136 -1.08 19.87 4.10
N LEU A 137 -1.62 18.82 4.69
CA LEU A 137 -2.71 18.93 5.67
C LEU A 137 -2.28 19.74 6.90
N ASN A 138 -1.10 19.47 7.44
CA ASN A 138 -0.54 20.23 8.57
C ASN A 138 -0.35 21.70 8.23
N MET A 139 0.17 21.99 7.03
CA MET A 139 0.33 23.36 6.54
C MET A 139 -1.02 24.10 6.43
N GLN A 140 -2.06 23.45 5.89
CA GLN A 140 -3.41 24.04 5.79
C GLN A 140 -4.02 24.36 7.16
N MET A 141 -3.64 23.60 8.19
CA MET A 141 -4.08 23.83 9.57
C MET A 141 -3.20 24.85 10.32
N GLY A 142 -2.20 25.46 9.68
CA GLY A 142 -1.27 26.41 10.30
C GLY A 142 -0.10 25.76 11.04
N ASN A 143 0.27 24.54 10.69
CA ASN A 143 1.37 23.74 11.27
C ASN A 143 1.29 23.50 12.79
N PRO A 144 0.13 23.10 13.35
CA PRO A 144 0.02 22.88 14.78
C PRO A 144 0.66 21.59 15.26
N PHE A 145 0.97 20.64 14.34
CA PHE A 145 1.46 19.30 14.67
C PHE A 145 2.96 19.14 14.40
N GLN A 146 3.66 18.52 15.35
CA GLN A 146 5.08 18.18 15.21
C GLN A 146 5.18 16.80 14.58
N ILE A 147 5.36 16.78 13.26
CA ILE A 147 5.51 15.56 12.44
C ILE A 147 6.64 15.73 11.42
N GLU A 148 7.28 14.63 11.09
CA GLU A 148 8.17 14.49 9.94
C GLU A 148 7.55 13.50 8.96
N CYS A 149 7.51 13.83 7.67
CA CYS A 149 6.84 13.04 6.68
C CYS A 149 7.64 12.96 5.38
N VAL A 150 7.84 11.73 4.90
CA VAL A 150 8.50 11.43 3.63
C VAL A 150 7.54 10.67 2.73
N ASN A 151 7.45 11.08 1.46
CA ASN A 151 6.70 10.34 0.46
C ASN A 151 7.59 9.23 -0.14
N LEU A 152 7.17 7.98 0.04
CA LEU A 152 7.89 6.77 -0.42
C LEU A 152 7.29 6.18 -1.70
N ARG A 153 6.42 6.88 -2.37
CA ARG A 153 5.65 6.37 -3.51
C ARG A 153 6.50 5.63 -4.55
N GLU A 154 7.68 6.17 -4.90
CA GLU A 154 8.55 5.60 -5.94
C GLU A 154 9.37 4.39 -5.45
N GLU A 155 9.52 4.23 -4.15
CA GLU A 155 10.41 3.27 -3.53
C GLU A 155 9.67 2.17 -2.77
N TYR A 156 8.35 2.29 -2.65
CA TYR A 156 7.51 1.38 -1.90
C TYR A 156 6.56 0.62 -2.82
N PHE A 157 6.55 -0.71 -2.68
CA PHE A 157 5.70 -1.59 -3.48
C PHE A 157 4.87 -2.50 -2.59
N ILE A 158 3.61 -2.69 -2.97
CA ILE A 158 2.67 -3.54 -2.26
C ILE A 158 2.19 -4.62 -3.23
N PHE A 159 2.55 -5.87 -2.95
CA PHE A 159 2.02 -7.02 -3.65
C PHE A 159 0.90 -7.61 -2.82
N GLN A 160 -0.23 -7.91 -3.41
CA GLN A 160 -1.32 -8.56 -2.70
C GLN A 160 -1.52 -9.99 -3.18
N LEU A 161 -1.50 -10.94 -2.27
CA LEU A 161 -1.78 -12.34 -2.51
C LEU A 161 -3.16 -12.67 -1.94
N CYS A 162 -4.11 -13.01 -2.83
CA CYS A 162 -5.51 -13.26 -2.48
C CYS A 162 -5.94 -14.67 -2.85
N GLY A 163 -6.72 -15.32 -2.01
CA GLY A 163 -7.34 -16.61 -2.27
C GLY A 163 -7.11 -17.63 -1.16
N LYS A 164 -7.74 -18.79 -1.30
CA LYS A 164 -7.76 -19.85 -0.26
C LYS A 164 -6.38 -20.32 0.16
N ARG A 165 -5.40 -20.31 -0.75
CA ARG A 165 -4.04 -20.77 -0.51
C ARG A 165 -3.06 -19.64 -0.15
N SER A 166 -3.53 -18.41 0.02
CA SER A 166 -2.65 -17.27 0.28
C SER A 166 -1.84 -17.43 1.56
N LEU A 167 -2.42 -17.94 2.66
CA LEU A 167 -1.71 -18.22 3.90
C LEU A 167 -0.58 -19.22 3.68
N GLU A 168 -0.90 -20.37 3.10
CA GLU A 168 0.08 -21.43 2.82
C GLU A 168 1.27 -20.91 2.03
N ILE A 169 0.99 -20.14 0.96
CA ILE A 169 2.04 -19.61 0.08
C ILE A 169 2.89 -18.57 0.80
N VAL A 170 2.27 -17.67 1.56
CA VAL A 170 3.02 -16.66 2.31
C VAL A 170 3.89 -17.31 3.36
N GLU A 171 3.37 -18.24 4.19
CA GLU A 171 4.15 -18.93 5.21
C GLU A 171 5.34 -19.71 4.64
N GLN A 172 5.14 -20.41 3.52
CA GLN A 172 6.21 -21.10 2.83
C GLN A 172 7.28 -20.14 2.31
N THR A 173 6.86 -18.98 1.77
CA THR A 173 7.75 -17.97 1.21
C THR A 173 8.60 -17.29 2.28
N ILE A 174 7.98 -16.87 3.38
CA ILE A 174 8.68 -16.20 4.48
C ILE A 174 9.28 -17.15 5.50
N ARG A 175 9.01 -18.46 5.39
CA ARG A 175 9.45 -19.52 6.32
C ARG A 175 9.08 -19.22 7.78
N LYS A 176 7.90 -18.66 7.99
CA LYS A 176 7.37 -18.25 9.30
C LYS A 176 5.89 -18.55 9.37
N ASP A 177 5.45 -19.12 10.49
CA ASP A 177 4.05 -19.30 10.80
C ASP A 177 3.40 -17.96 11.14
N ILE A 178 2.30 -17.63 10.47
CA ILE A 178 1.51 -16.42 10.67
C ILE A 178 0.01 -16.71 10.74
N HIS A 179 -0.39 -17.97 10.95
CA HIS A 179 -1.82 -18.33 10.96
C HIS A 179 -2.62 -17.53 12.01
N ASP A 180 -2.01 -17.15 13.12
CA ASP A 180 -2.61 -16.33 14.18
C ASP A 180 -2.57 -14.83 13.93
N LEU A 181 -1.96 -14.39 12.82
CA LEU A 181 -1.93 -12.97 12.46
C LEU A 181 -3.36 -12.48 12.25
N LYS A 182 -3.79 -11.51 13.05
CA LYS A 182 -5.15 -10.98 13.00
C LYS A 182 -5.38 -10.11 11.77
N PHE A 183 -6.65 -10.03 11.31
CA PHE A 183 -7.03 -9.08 10.26
C PHE A 183 -6.66 -7.65 10.67
N MET A 184 -6.12 -6.88 9.72
CA MET A 184 -5.55 -5.55 9.91
C MET A 184 -4.38 -5.50 10.91
N TYR A 185 -3.59 -6.57 10.96
CA TYR A 185 -2.29 -6.58 11.66
C TYR A 185 -1.18 -6.99 10.71
N ALA A 186 -0.01 -6.42 10.97
CA ALA A 186 1.20 -6.70 10.22
C ALA A 186 2.27 -7.40 11.08
N THR A 187 3.16 -8.11 10.42
CA THR A 187 4.36 -8.71 11.02
C THR A 187 5.55 -8.51 10.09
N GLU A 188 6.73 -8.35 10.66
CA GLU A 188 7.98 -8.33 9.92
C GLU A 188 8.40 -9.75 9.52
N ALA A 189 8.97 -9.89 8.34
CA ALA A 189 9.46 -11.13 7.79
C ALA A 189 10.62 -10.87 6.81
N GLN A 190 11.17 -11.96 6.23
CA GLN A 190 12.18 -11.85 5.18
C GLN A 190 11.81 -12.75 4.00
N ILE A 191 12.09 -12.29 2.79
CA ILE A 191 12.05 -13.07 1.55
C ILE A 191 13.42 -12.97 0.90
N GLU A 192 14.11 -14.11 0.74
CA GLU A 192 15.46 -14.20 0.16
C GLU A 192 16.45 -13.18 0.79
N GLY A 193 16.37 -13.03 2.13
CA GLY A 193 17.24 -12.13 2.90
C GLY A 193 16.90 -10.64 2.78
N LYS A 194 15.77 -10.30 2.14
CA LYS A 194 15.24 -8.92 2.08
C LYS A 194 14.13 -8.77 3.11
N ASP A 195 14.19 -7.70 3.86
CA ASP A 195 13.14 -7.35 4.82
C ASP A 195 11.84 -7.00 4.10
N VAL A 196 10.75 -7.60 4.56
CA VAL A 196 9.40 -7.35 4.07
C VAL A 196 8.44 -7.25 5.25
N ARG A 197 7.33 -6.59 5.04
CA ARG A 197 6.22 -6.56 6.01
C ARG A 197 5.02 -7.27 5.42
N ILE A 198 4.43 -8.17 6.19
CA ILE A 198 3.22 -8.90 5.81
C ILE A 198 2.05 -8.30 6.58
N LEU A 199 1.11 -7.69 5.87
CA LEU A 199 -0.14 -7.17 6.43
C LEU A 199 -1.29 -8.10 6.05
N ARG A 200 -2.02 -8.64 7.03
CA ARG A 200 -3.23 -9.40 6.76
C ARG A 200 -4.38 -8.43 6.47
N THR A 201 -4.66 -8.23 5.20
CA THR A 201 -5.77 -7.38 4.73
C THR A 201 -6.21 -7.83 3.33
N GLY A 202 -7.45 -7.54 2.96
CA GLY A 202 -7.98 -7.83 1.63
C GLY A 202 -9.38 -7.28 1.48
N MET A 203 -9.72 -6.84 0.29
CA MET A 203 -11.01 -6.21 -0.02
C MET A 203 -12.02 -7.16 -0.67
N ALA A 204 -11.56 -8.29 -1.20
CA ALA A 204 -12.39 -9.19 -2.00
C ALA A 204 -13.19 -10.23 -1.20
N GLY A 205 -13.21 -10.14 0.14
CA GLY A 205 -13.95 -11.07 1.01
C GLY A 205 -13.30 -12.46 1.12
N THR A 206 -12.11 -12.66 0.57
CA THR A 206 -11.30 -13.88 0.73
C THR A 206 -10.11 -13.61 1.63
N LEU A 207 -9.41 -14.70 2.02
CA LEU A 207 -8.15 -14.58 2.73
C LEU A 207 -7.12 -13.90 1.83
N ALA A 208 -6.48 -12.85 2.36
CA ALA A 208 -5.48 -12.10 1.61
C ALA A 208 -4.41 -11.51 2.51
N TYR A 209 -3.22 -11.34 1.92
CA TYR A 209 -2.05 -10.75 2.55
C TYR A 209 -1.41 -9.76 1.59
N GLU A 210 -1.05 -8.60 2.10
CA GLU A 210 -0.19 -7.65 1.41
C GLU A 210 1.25 -7.89 1.82
N ILE A 211 2.13 -7.92 0.84
CA ILE A 211 3.58 -8.01 1.00
C ILE A 211 4.14 -6.65 0.66
N HIS A 212 4.59 -5.94 1.67
CA HIS A 212 5.11 -4.59 1.57
C HIS A 212 6.63 -4.62 1.46
N ILE A 213 7.18 -3.95 0.46
CA ILE A 213 8.61 -3.91 0.16
C ILE A 213 9.04 -2.45 0.00
N GLU A 214 10.00 -2.02 0.82
CA GLU A 214 10.71 -0.75 0.66
C GLU A 214 12.02 -1.05 -0.08
N MET A 215 12.18 -0.53 -1.30
CA MET A 215 13.32 -0.87 -2.16
C MET A 215 14.61 -0.18 -1.73
N ILE A 216 14.50 1.01 -1.15
CA ILE A 216 15.61 1.77 -0.55
C ILE A 216 15.19 2.09 0.88
N PRO A 217 15.69 1.35 1.89
CA PRO A 217 15.30 1.63 3.27
C PRO A 217 15.67 3.05 3.67
N HIS A 218 14.70 3.88 3.98
CA HIS A 218 14.94 5.17 4.61
C HIS A 218 15.29 4.93 6.08
N PRO A 219 16.29 5.64 6.62
CA PRO A 219 16.61 5.54 8.04
C PRO A 219 15.36 5.84 8.87
N VAL A 220 15.23 5.15 9.98
CA VAL A 220 14.30 5.55 11.05
C VAL A 220 14.80 6.89 11.55
N PHE A 221 13.93 7.88 11.66
CA PHE A 221 14.29 9.24 12.06
C PHE A 221 14.99 9.28 13.42
#